data_cd93e6737139a30054d7f4640925e058
#
_entry.id   cd93e6737139a30054d7f4640925e058
#
_cell.length_a   1.000
_cell.length_b   1.000
_cell.length_c   1.000
_cell.angle_alpha   90.00
_cell.angle_beta   90.00
_cell.angle_gamma   90.00
#
_symmetry.space_group_name_H-M   'P 1'
#
loop_
_entity.id
_entity.type
_entity.pdbx_description
1 polymer ?
#
loop_
_entity_poly.entity_id
_entity_poly.type
_entity_poly.pdbx_seq_one_letter_code
_entity_poly.pdbx_strand_id
1 'polypeptide(L)'
;MESFPEYVQILLADYGEEFDPAVERTEMERGVPRQRLLNTHVLQRVNASILFRSKQSAADFEAWYFNNLKRIGWFDLKHPRTGETVRARFQAGKIGGLQPLTPRFGFAKRDLVLEYMR
;
A
#
# COMPACT_ATOMS: atom_id res chain seq x y z
N MET A 1 -3.97 -11.28 -14.79
CA MET A 1 -4.10 -10.25 -13.75
C MET A 1 -2.90 -10.29 -12.84
N GLU A 2 -2.34 -9.14 -12.51
CA GLU A 2 -1.14 -9.10 -11.69
C GLU A 2 -1.43 -9.41 -10.23
N SER A 3 -0.50 -10.10 -9.59
CA SER A 3 -0.57 -10.41 -8.16
C SER A 3 0.68 -9.89 -7.46
N PHE A 4 0.53 -9.49 -6.21
CA PHE A 4 1.67 -9.03 -5.42
C PHE A 4 2.70 -10.16 -5.30
N PRO A 5 4.00 -9.89 -5.54
CA PRO A 5 5.01 -10.95 -5.56
C PRO A 5 5.12 -11.70 -4.25
N GLU A 6 5.21 -13.04 -4.32
CA GLU A 6 5.30 -13.89 -3.14
C GLU A 6 6.67 -13.88 -2.47
N TYR A 7 7.71 -13.52 -3.22
CA TYR A 7 9.07 -13.46 -2.68
C TYR A 7 9.32 -12.22 -1.80
N VAL A 8 8.32 -11.34 -1.68
CA VAL A 8 8.39 -10.14 -0.86
C VAL A 8 7.64 -10.38 0.44
N GLN A 9 8.29 -10.09 1.57
CA GLN A 9 7.67 -10.25 2.89
C GLN A 9 7.19 -8.88 3.39
N ILE A 10 5.93 -8.82 3.84
CA ILE A 10 5.38 -7.62 4.47
C ILE A 10 5.81 -7.61 5.93
N LEU A 11 6.45 -6.52 6.35
CA LEU A 11 6.87 -6.35 7.74
C LEU A 11 5.75 -5.67 8.52
N LEU A 12 5.55 -6.09 9.77
CA LEU A 12 4.50 -5.55 10.61
C LEU A 12 4.97 -4.43 11.53
N ALA A 13 6.27 -4.20 11.64
CA ALA A 13 6.82 -3.21 12.56
C ALA A 13 6.27 -1.79 12.34
N ASP A 14 6.17 -1.38 11.08
CA ASP A 14 5.67 -0.05 10.70
C ASP A 14 4.32 -0.14 9.99
N TYR A 15 3.60 -1.24 10.18
CA TYR A 15 2.32 -1.48 9.55
C TYR A 15 1.25 -0.57 10.14
N GLY A 16 0.46 0.04 9.28
CA GLY A 16 -0.67 0.86 9.70
C GLY A 16 -1.75 0.88 8.63
N GLU A 17 -2.98 1.03 9.05
CA GLU A 17 -4.12 1.15 8.16
C GLU A 17 -4.86 2.43 8.48
N GLU A 18 -5.29 3.13 7.44
CA GLU A 18 -6.14 4.30 7.57
C GLU A 18 -7.09 4.38 6.39
N PHE A 19 -8.12 5.15 6.52
CA PHE A 19 -9.07 5.31 5.43
C PHE A 19 -9.57 6.75 5.38
N ASP A 20 -9.99 7.16 4.18
CA ASP A 20 -10.68 8.42 3.99
C ASP A 20 -12.17 8.15 4.14
N PRO A 21 -12.81 8.67 5.17
CA PRO A 21 -14.23 8.41 5.40
C PRO A 21 -15.16 9.00 4.34
N ALA A 22 -14.62 9.81 3.42
CA ALA A 22 -15.39 10.47 2.36
C ALA A 22 -16.57 11.24 2.94
N VAL A 23 -16.30 12.06 3.96
CA VAL A 23 -17.30 12.83 4.71
C VAL A 23 -17.02 14.32 4.55
N GLU A 24 -18.09 15.08 4.27
CA GLU A 24 -18.03 16.52 4.33
C GLU A 24 -18.50 16.98 5.69
N ARG A 25 -17.74 17.87 6.31
CA ARG A 25 -18.08 18.45 7.59
C ARG A 25 -18.37 19.93 7.41
N THR A 26 -19.55 20.35 7.86
CA THR A 26 -19.97 21.76 7.82
C THR A 26 -19.99 22.30 9.25
N GLU A 27 -19.19 23.32 9.51
CA GLU A 27 -19.19 24.02 10.80
C GLU A 27 -20.41 24.91 10.90
N MET A 28 -21.02 24.95 12.08
CA MET A 28 -22.17 25.80 12.38
C MET A 28 -21.79 26.81 13.45
N GLU A 29 -22.40 28.02 13.38
CA GLU A 29 -22.12 29.04 14.39
C GLU A 29 -22.53 28.59 15.79
N ARG A 30 -23.58 27.78 15.88
CA ARG A 30 -24.07 27.25 17.15
C ARG A 30 -24.35 25.77 17.01
N GLY A 31 -23.92 24.99 18.01
CA GLY A 31 -24.19 23.57 18.09
C GLY A 31 -23.11 22.69 17.47
N VAL A 32 -23.52 21.46 17.20
CA VAL A 32 -22.61 20.42 16.68
C VAL A 32 -22.45 20.57 15.17
N PRO A 33 -21.21 20.49 14.65
CA PRO A 33 -21.00 20.52 13.19
C PRO A 33 -21.76 19.40 12.51
N ARG A 34 -22.28 19.70 11.33
CA ARG A 34 -22.94 18.70 10.49
C ARG A 34 -21.91 17.95 9.67
N GLN A 35 -22.17 16.67 9.46
CA GLN A 35 -21.37 15.82 8.60
C GLN A 35 -22.27 15.03 7.67
N ARG A 36 -21.79 14.76 6.45
CA ARG A 36 -22.51 13.93 5.50
C ARG A 36 -21.53 13.11 4.68
N LEU A 37 -21.99 11.97 4.19
CA LEU A 37 -21.19 11.13 3.33
C LEU A 37 -21.12 11.73 1.93
N LEU A 38 -19.90 11.83 1.37
CA LEU A 38 -19.67 12.27 0.00
C LEU A 38 -19.75 11.11 -0.98
N ASN A 39 -19.33 9.93 -0.52
CA ASN A 39 -19.26 8.71 -1.31
C ASN A 39 -19.74 7.51 -0.52
N THR A 40 -20.26 6.50 -1.24
CA THR A 40 -20.59 5.22 -0.62
C THR A 40 -19.38 4.29 -0.50
N HIS A 41 -18.32 4.56 -1.29
CA HIS A 41 -17.07 3.78 -1.25
C HIS A 41 -16.01 4.52 -0.47
N VAL A 42 -15.24 3.77 0.29
CA VAL A 42 -14.17 4.32 1.14
C VAL A 42 -12.83 3.82 0.62
N LEU A 43 -11.91 4.75 0.40
CA LEU A 43 -10.54 4.42 0.01
C LEU A 43 -9.75 4.06 1.26
N GLN A 44 -9.29 2.81 1.32
CA GLN A 44 -8.49 2.30 2.43
C GLN A 44 -7.02 2.37 2.06
N ARG A 45 -6.19 2.86 2.97
CA ARG A 45 -4.73 2.90 2.81
C ARG A 45 -4.06 1.96 3.77
N VAL A 46 -3.01 1.31 3.30
CA VAL A 46 -2.18 0.44 4.12
C VAL A 46 -0.75 0.91 4.02
N ASN A 47 -0.19 1.34 5.15
CA ASN A 47 1.22 1.70 5.25
C ASN A 47 1.98 0.46 5.67
N ALA A 48 2.95 0.05 4.88
CA ALA A 48 3.72 -1.16 5.16
C ALA A 48 5.14 -1.04 4.64
N SER A 49 6.03 -1.75 5.31
CA SER A 49 7.39 -1.97 4.80
C SER A 49 7.46 -3.37 4.22
N ILE A 50 8.19 -3.52 3.13
CA ILE A 50 8.43 -4.82 2.52
C ILE A 50 9.90 -5.18 2.61
N LEU A 51 10.17 -6.44 2.88
CA LEU A 51 11.53 -6.96 3.02
C LEU A 51 11.91 -7.78 1.80
N PHE A 52 13.08 -7.49 1.26
CA PHE A 52 13.72 -8.31 0.23
C PHE A 52 14.85 -9.08 0.89
N ARG A 53 14.81 -10.40 0.77
CA ARG A 53 15.79 -11.27 1.41
C ARG A 53 17.01 -11.53 0.54
N SER A 54 17.02 -10.98 -0.67
CA SER A 54 18.17 -11.10 -1.55
C SER A 54 18.21 -9.90 -2.49
N LYS A 55 19.38 -9.65 -3.05
CA LYS A 55 19.57 -8.64 -4.07
C LYS A 55 18.71 -8.90 -5.29
N GLN A 56 18.57 -10.18 -5.66
CA GLN A 56 17.76 -10.59 -6.79
C GLN A 56 16.26 -10.29 -6.58
N SER A 57 15.75 -10.52 -5.37
CA SER A 57 14.35 -10.22 -5.06
C SER A 57 14.04 -8.73 -5.24
N ALA A 58 14.95 -7.85 -4.83
CA ALA A 58 14.77 -6.42 -5.00
C ALA A 58 14.74 -6.05 -6.49
N ALA A 59 15.62 -6.64 -7.29
CA ALA A 59 15.65 -6.41 -8.74
C ALA A 59 14.39 -6.96 -9.42
N ASP A 60 13.94 -8.14 -9.03
CA ASP A 60 12.73 -8.76 -9.57
C ASP A 60 11.48 -7.92 -9.26
N PHE A 61 11.43 -7.34 -8.07
CA PHE A 61 10.31 -6.45 -7.69
C PHE A 61 10.28 -5.21 -8.59
N GLU A 62 11.42 -4.60 -8.85
CA GLU A 62 11.47 -3.46 -9.76
C GLU A 62 11.06 -3.84 -11.19
N ALA A 63 11.50 -5.01 -11.68
CA ALA A 63 11.10 -5.48 -12.99
C ALA A 63 9.59 -5.72 -13.08
N TRP A 64 9.00 -6.32 -12.05
CA TRP A 64 7.56 -6.51 -11.97
C TRP A 64 6.83 -5.17 -11.98
N TYR A 65 7.32 -4.21 -11.20
CA TYR A 65 6.73 -2.89 -11.09
C TYR A 65 6.73 -2.13 -12.43
N PHE A 66 7.85 -2.15 -13.13
CA PHE A 66 7.96 -1.41 -14.41
C PHE A 66 7.34 -2.15 -15.59
N ASN A 67 7.55 -3.45 -15.68
CA ASN A 67 7.19 -4.21 -16.88
C ASN A 67 5.77 -4.77 -16.84
N ASN A 68 5.36 -5.29 -15.70
CA ASN A 68 4.06 -5.95 -15.56
C ASN A 68 2.99 -4.99 -15.04
N LEU A 69 3.27 -4.31 -13.95
CA LEU A 69 2.33 -3.38 -13.32
C LEU A 69 2.28 -2.04 -14.03
N LYS A 70 3.37 -1.63 -14.67
CA LYS A 70 3.50 -0.35 -15.38
C LYS A 70 3.22 0.85 -14.46
N ARG A 71 3.64 0.75 -13.22
CA ARG A 71 3.64 1.77 -12.17
C ARG A 71 2.28 2.09 -11.57
N ILE A 72 1.22 2.11 -12.34
CA ILE A 72 -0.10 2.54 -11.85
C ILE A 72 -1.17 1.44 -11.90
N GLY A 73 -0.78 0.23 -12.28
CA GLY A 73 -1.73 -0.87 -12.40
C GLY A 73 -2.25 -1.36 -11.07
N TRP A 74 -3.38 -2.05 -11.13
CA TRP A 74 -3.96 -2.74 -10.00
C TRP A 74 -3.40 -4.16 -9.92
N PHE A 75 -3.31 -4.68 -8.72
CA PHE A 75 -2.86 -6.05 -8.48
C PHE A 75 -3.64 -6.68 -7.34
N ASP A 76 -3.65 -8.00 -7.29
CA ASP A 76 -4.27 -8.73 -6.21
C ASP A 76 -3.30 -8.85 -5.05
N LEU A 77 -3.75 -8.47 -3.87
CA LEU A 77 -2.97 -8.51 -2.65
C LEU A 77 -3.74 -9.30 -1.60
N LYS A 78 -3.07 -10.27 -0.97
CA LYS A 78 -3.62 -10.93 0.21
C LYS A 78 -3.43 -10.00 1.40
N HIS A 79 -4.53 -9.52 1.96
CA HIS A 79 -4.48 -8.56 3.06
C HIS A 79 -3.83 -9.20 4.28
N PRO A 80 -2.77 -8.60 4.85
CA PRO A 80 -2.02 -9.23 5.95
C PRO A 80 -2.83 -9.40 7.23
N ARG A 81 -3.86 -8.57 7.44
CA ARG A 81 -4.71 -8.66 8.64
C ARG A 81 -5.89 -9.59 8.46
N THR A 82 -6.60 -9.47 7.34
CA THR A 82 -7.86 -10.21 7.13
C THR A 82 -7.67 -11.53 6.38
N GLY A 83 -6.59 -11.68 5.63
CA GLY A 83 -6.36 -12.83 4.78
C GLY A 83 -7.16 -12.85 3.49
N GLU A 84 -7.98 -11.84 3.26
CA GLU A 84 -8.78 -11.74 2.03
C GLU A 84 -7.96 -11.16 0.90
N THR A 85 -8.29 -11.55 -0.34
CA THR A 85 -7.66 -10.98 -1.52
C THR A 85 -8.38 -9.68 -1.89
N VAL A 86 -7.62 -8.59 -1.96
CA VAL A 86 -8.14 -7.28 -2.35
C VAL A 86 -7.41 -6.77 -3.58
N ARG A 87 -8.06 -5.93 -4.36
CA ARG A 87 -7.42 -5.26 -5.48
C ARG A 87 -6.82 -3.96 -5.01
N ALA A 88 -5.51 -3.90 -5.05
CA ALA A 88 -4.75 -2.76 -4.53
C ALA A 88 -3.89 -2.13 -5.61
N ARG A 89 -3.44 -0.92 -5.34
CA ARG A 89 -2.45 -0.22 -6.15
C ARG A 89 -1.53 0.57 -5.22
N PHE A 90 -0.39 0.97 -5.74
CA PHE A 90 0.50 1.86 -4.99
C PHE A 90 -0.04 3.28 -5.04
N GLN A 91 -0.05 3.96 -3.90
CA GLN A 91 -0.51 5.34 -3.82
C GLN A 91 0.36 6.23 -4.70
N ALA A 92 -0.26 6.94 -5.63
CA ALA A 92 0.43 7.80 -6.60
C ALA A 92 1.51 7.06 -7.41
N GLY A 93 1.42 5.74 -7.51
CA GLY A 93 2.41 4.92 -8.23
C GLY A 93 3.77 4.84 -7.55
N LYS A 94 3.87 5.21 -6.27
CA LYS A 94 5.16 5.25 -5.56
C LYS A 94 5.44 3.95 -4.84
N ILE A 95 6.69 3.51 -4.88
CA ILE A 95 7.16 2.33 -4.14
C ILE A 95 8.23 2.69 -3.10
N GLY A 96 8.38 3.98 -2.78
CA GLY A 96 9.35 4.43 -1.79
C GLY A 96 10.80 4.23 -2.23
N GLY A 97 11.72 4.48 -1.33
CA GLY A 97 13.14 4.30 -1.58
C GLY A 97 13.63 2.94 -1.13
N LEU A 98 14.56 2.37 -1.87
CA LEU A 98 15.22 1.12 -1.47
C LEU A 98 16.25 1.41 -0.40
N GLN A 99 16.12 0.73 0.74
CA GLN A 99 17.01 0.91 1.89
C GLN A 99 17.76 -0.39 2.16
N PRO A 100 19.10 -0.40 2.08
CA PRO A 100 19.85 -1.61 2.43
C PRO A 100 19.84 -1.83 3.94
N LEU A 101 19.61 -3.06 4.37
CA LEU A 101 19.65 -3.45 5.77
C LEU A 101 20.95 -4.17 6.12
N THR A 102 21.59 -4.77 5.12
CA THR A 102 22.87 -5.46 5.29
C THR A 102 23.82 -5.03 4.18
N PRO A 103 25.15 -5.21 4.37
CA PRO A 103 26.09 -4.94 3.29
C PRO A 103 25.77 -5.73 2.03
N ARG A 104 26.03 -5.12 0.87
CA ARG A 104 25.81 -5.72 -0.45
C ARG A 104 24.33 -6.02 -0.76
N PHE A 105 23.40 -5.35 -0.03
CA PHE A 105 21.98 -5.54 -0.23
C PHE A 105 21.51 -6.99 -0.05
N GLY A 106 22.17 -7.74 0.85
CA GLY A 106 21.72 -9.08 1.20
C GLY A 106 20.28 -9.06 1.73
N PHE A 107 19.98 -8.07 2.58
CA PHE A 107 18.60 -7.71 2.94
C PHE A 107 18.38 -6.23 2.64
N ALA A 108 17.20 -5.91 2.15
CA ALA A 108 16.82 -4.54 1.85
C ALA A 108 15.32 -4.38 2.09
N LYS A 109 14.88 -3.13 2.23
CA LYS A 109 13.45 -2.85 2.43
C LYS A 109 13.01 -1.64 1.64
N ARG A 110 11.71 -1.55 1.40
CA ARG A 110 11.02 -0.36 0.91
C ARG A 110 9.82 -0.08 1.79
N ASP A 111 9.57 1.19 2.06
CA ASP A 111 8.34 1.62 2.73
C ASP A 111 7.36 2.02 1.64
N LEU A 112 6.14 1.48 1.68
CA LEU A 112 5.13 1.80 0.68
C LEU A 112 3.77 2.05 1.30
N VAL A 113 2.95 2.70 0.49
CA VAL A 113 1.54 2.92 0.82
C VAL A 113 0.72 2.26 -0.28
N LEU A 114 -0.11 1.33 0.12
CA LEU A 114 -1.05 0.64 -0.76
C LEU A 114 -2.43 1.23 -0.54
N GLU A 115 -3.23 1.26 -1.60
CA GLU A 115 -4.61 1.72 -1.46
C GLU A 115 -5.55 0.78 -2.20
N TYR A 116 -6.74 0.59 -1.64
CA TYR A 116 -7.79 -0.20 -2.27
C TYR A 116 -9.16 0.32 -1.86
N MET A 117 -10.17 0.04 -2.67
CA MET A 117 -11.54 0.41 -2.35
C MET A 117 -12.15 -0.62 -1.42
N ARG A 118 -12.69 -0.13 -0.34
CA ARG A 118 -13.34 -0.97 0.66
C ARG A 118 -14.80 -1.23 0.31
#